data_b395af5b586be56253ec8dc0dab23b71
#
_entry.id   b395af5b586be56253ec8dc0dab23b71
#
_cell.length_a   1.000
_cell.length_b   1.000
_cell.length_c   1.000
_cell.angle_alpha   90.00
_cell.angle_beta   90.00
_cell.angle_gamma   90.00
#
_symmetry.space_group_name_H-M   'P 1'
#
loop_
_entity.id
_entity.type
_entity.pdbx_description
1 polymer ?
#
loop_
_entity_poly.entity_id
_entity_poly.type
_entity_poly.pdbx_seq_one_letter_code
_entity_poly.pdbx_strand_id
1 'polypeptide(L)'
;AQQHPPGRLGNAALAAQMEQAYGRSVLPVSCIDLDRAALHEILRRVLYEFPVRELDFAIPRWVTMLDRGHWLQTEIYTAALDFSEKISRMKDVPAQNSAGALASDSVERSTLSGMDLSEGIVRVTVLLKPDVFYRVLSEQTGLAIGDEAGLMPCIIELSRARREYEKIRSALEQVEATGYGIVMPPSMSFRSKNRRSSGRAG
;
A
#
# COMPACT_ATOMS: atom_id res chain seq x y z
N ALA A 1 -18.54 5.69 -53.55
CA ALA A 1 -19.47 6.39 -52.66
C ALA A 1 -20.27 5.35 -51.88
N GLN A 2 -19.81 5.00 -50.69
CA GLN A 2 -20.56 4.11 -49.79
C GLN A 2 -21.60 4.98 -49.07
N GLN A 3 -22.84 4.76 -49.39
CA GLN A 3 -23.98 5.36 -48.71
C GLN A 3 -24.11 4.72 -47.35
N HIS A 4 -23.87 5.48 -46.29
CA HIS A 4 -24.20 5.08 -44.91
C HIS A 4 -25.74 5.08 -44.77
N PRO A 5 -26.33 4.03 -44.20
CA PRO A 5 -27.78 4.01 -44.00
C PRO A 5 -28.19 5.07 -42.96
N PRO A 6 -29.26 5.83 -43.20
CA PRO A 6 -29.66 6.99 -42.38
C PRO A 6 -30.22 6.64 -40.99
N GLY A 7 -30.21 5.38 -40.59
CA GLY A 7 -30.80 4.92 -39.31
C GLY A 7 -29.92 5.06 -38.05
N ARG A 8 -28.59 5.21 -38.17
CA ARG A 8 -27.69 5.15 -36.98
C ARG A 8 -27.67 6.43 -36.14
N LEU A 9 -27.82 7.61 -36.76
CA LEU A 9 -27.81 8.88 -36.03
C LEU A 9 -29.10 9.12 -35.22
N GLY A 10 -30.26 8.70 -35.75
CA GLY A 10 -31.54 8.79 -35.02
C GLY A 10 -31.60 7.90 -33.79
N ASN A 11 -31.05 6.70 -33.85
CA ASN A 11 -31.07 5.75 -32.76
C ASN A 11 -30.11 6.14 -31.59
N ALA A 12 -28.97 6.77 -31.89
CA ALA A 12 -28.07 7.27 -30.89
C ALA A 12 -28.65 8.44 -30.09
N ALA A 13 -29.34 9.37 -30.76
CA ALA A 13 -30.01 10.51 -30.13
C ALA A 13 -31.18 10.04 -29.22
N LEU A 14 -31.95 9.07 -29.69
CA LEU A 14 -33.05 8.49 -28.93
C LEU A 14 -32.51 7.69 -27.71
N ALA A 15 -31.42 6.94 -27.89
CA ALA A 15 -30.80 6.23 -26.78
C ALA A 15 -30.32 7.21 -25.70
N ALA A 16 -29.65 8.32 -26.05
CA ALA A 16 -29.23 9.33 -25.11
C ALA A 16 -30.41 9.98 -24.35
N GLN A 17 -31.52 10.25 -25.02
CA GLN A 17 -32.73 10.76 -24.36
C GLN A 17 -33.30 9.74 -23.37
N MET A 18 -33.33 8.46 -23.72
CA MET A 18 -33.79 7.37 -22.82
C MET A 18 -32.83 7.18 -21.63
N GLU A 19 -31.52 7.26 -21.85
CA GLU A 19 -30.53 7.23 -20.76
C GLU A 19 -30.77 8.36 -19.76
N GLN A 20 -31.02 9.57 -20.26
CA GLN A 20 -31.30 10.73 -19.41
C GLN A 20 -32.64 10.59 -18.67
N ALA A 21 -33.67 10.04 -19.31
CA ALA A 21 -34.99 9.88 -18.72
C ALA A 21 -35.03 8.77 -17.64
N TYR A 22 -34.34 7.66 -17.87
CA TYR A 22 -34.40 6.48 -17.00
C TYR A 22 -33.18 6.31 -16.08
N GLY A 23 -32.13 7.09 -16.24
CA GLY A 23 -30.87 6.98 -15.47
C GLY A 23 -30.17 5.63 -15.65
N ARG A 24 -30.38 4.96 -16.78
CA ARG A 24 -29.85 3.65 -17.12
C ARG A 24 -29.19 3.68 -18.48
N SER A 25 -28.11 2.90 -18.63
CA SER A 25 -27.45 2.76 -19.94
C SER A 25 -28.38 2.11 -20.95
N VAL A 26 -28.52 2.74 -22.13
CA VAL A 26 -29.36 2.26 -23.23
C VAL A 26 -28.47 1.96 -24.44
N LEU A 27 -28.52 0.75 -24.93
CA LEU A 27 -27.79 0.33 -26.12
C LEU A 27 -28.76 0.05 -27.27
N PRO A 28 -28.73 0.83 -28.37
CA PRO A 28 -29.52 0.53 -29.56
C PRO A 28 -28.87 -0.66 -30.29
N VAL A 29 -29.60 -1.77 -30.39
CA VAL A 29 -29.14 -2.98 -31.08
C VAL A 29 -30.12 -3.37 -32.19
N SER A 30 -29.58 -3.89 -33.30
CA SER A 30 -30.38 -4.53 -34.35
C SER A 30 -30.48 -6.03 -34.06
N CYS A 31 -31.66 -6.54 -33.79
CA CYS A 31 -31.85 -7.97 -33.59
C CYS A 31 -31.61 -8.81 -34.86
N ILE A 32 -31.59 -8.19 -36.03
CA ILE A 32 -31.34 -8.87 -37.31
C ILE A 32 -29.83 -9.06 -37.52
N ASP A 33 -29.01 -8.06 -37.11
CA ASP A 33 -27.56 -8.05 -37.31
C ASP A 33 -26.80 -8.22 -35.99
N LEU A 34 -27.34 -9.00 -35.06
CA LEU A 34 -26.71 -9.26 -33.75
C LEU A 34 -25.53 -10.21 -33.94
N ASP A 35 -24.35 -9.63 -34.03
CA ASP A 35 -23.11 -10.35 -34.10
C ASP A 35 -22.53 -10.63 -32.67
N ARG A 36 -21.44 -11.41 -32.63
CA ARG A 36 -20.77 -11.75 -31.36
C ARG A 36 -20.21 -10.50 -30.64
N ALA A 37 -19.78 -9.50 -31.39
CA ALA A 37 -19.22 -8.28 -30.81
C ALA A 37 -20.33 -7.43 -30.16
N ALA A 38 -21.49 -7.32 -30.80
CA ALA A 38 -22.66 -6.66 -30.24
C ALA A 38 -23.17 -7.36 -28.99
N LEU A 39 -23.17 -8.72 -28.96
CA LEU A 39 -23.53 -9.48 -27.77
C LEU A 39 -22.57 -9.24 -26.61
N HIS A 40 -21.26 -9.21 -26.87
CA HIS A 40 -20.27 -8.89 -25.84
C HIS A 40 -20.45 -7.47 -25.28
N GLU A 41 -20.76 -6.49 -26.12
CA GLU A 41 -21.01 -5.12 -25.67
C GLU A 41 -22.27 -5.01 -24.81
N ILE A 42 -23.35 -5.74 -25.16
CA ILE A 42 -24.54 -5.82 -24.32
C ILE A 42 -24.19 -6.40 -22.94
N LEU A 43 -23.54 -7.55 -22.89
CA LEU A 43 -23.15 -8.21 -21.63
C LEU A 43 -22.23 -7.32 -20.81
N ARG A 44 -21.26 -6.68 -21.44
CA ARG A 44 -20.35 -5.75 -20.75
C ARG A 44 -21.13 -4.61 -20.10
N ARG A 45 -22.05 -3.96 -20.81
CA ARG A 45 -22.87 -2.87 -20.27
C ARG A 45 -23.75 -3.33 -19.11
N VAL A 46 -24.32 -4.52 -19.20
CA VAL A 46 -25.08 -5.11 -18.10
C VAL A 46 -24.20 -5.29 -16.87
N LEU A 47 -22.98 -5.81 -17.03
CA LEU A 47 -22.04 -6.00 -15.93
C LEU A 47 -21.62 -4.68 -15.29
N TYR A 48 -21.46 -3.61 -16.08
CA TYR A 48 -21.14 -2.28 -15.56
C TYR A 48 -22.29 -1.65 -14.73
N GLU A 49 -23.53 -2.10 -14.89
CA GLU A 49 -24.65 -1.68 -14.05
C GLU A 49 -24.73 -2.44 -12.71
N PHE A 50 -23.93 -3.49 -12.53
CA PHE A 50 -23.90 -4.24 -11.28
C PHE A 50 -23.34 -3.41 -10.13
N PRO A 51 -23.84 -3.63 -8.90
CA PRO A 51 -23.32 -2.95 -7.72
C PRO A 51 -21.87 -3.38 -7.45
N VAL A 52 -21.07 -2.43 -6.97
CA VAL A 52 -19.78 -2.76 -6.36
C VAL A 52 -20.07 -3.41 -5.01
N ARG A 53 -19.51 -4.58 -4.78
CA ARG A 53 -19.66 -5.35 -3.54
C ARG A 53 -18.48 -5.16 -2.59
N GLU A 54 -17.29 -5.00 -3.18
CA GLU A 54 -16.05 -4.93 -2.43
C GLU A 54 -15.08 -3.95 -3.07
N LEU A 55 -14.49 -3.09 -2.24
CA LEU A 55 -13.38 -2.21 -2.58
C LEU A 55 -12.15 -2.66 -1.80
N ASP A 56 -11.19 -3.22 -2.50
CA ASP A 56 -9.95 -3.72 -1.91
C ASP A 56 -8.84 -2.68 -2.11
N PHE A 57 -8.33 -2.12 -1.00
CA PHE A 57 -7.27 -1.11 -1.01
C PHE A 57 -5.93 -1.75 -0.62
N ALA A 58 -5.07 -1.93 -1.61
CA ALA A 58 -3.69 -2.36 -1.38
C ALA A 58 -2.84 -1.19 -0.90
N ILE A 59 -2.66 -1.07 0.42
CA ILE A 59 -1.81 -0.08 1.08
C ILE A 59 -0.49 -0.73 1.54
N PRO A 60 0.61 0.04 1.72
CA PRO A 60 1.86 -0.49 2.26
C PRO A 60 1.68 -1.14 3.63
N ARG A 61 2.21 -2.35 3.81
CA ARG A 61 2.01 -3.16 5.03
C ARG A 61 2.46 -2.46 6.32
N TRP A 62 3.48 -1.61 6.26
CA TRP A 62 3.94 -0.89 7.44
C TRP A 62 2.88 0.06 8.01
N VAL A 63 1.97 0.59 7.17
CA VAL A 63 0.85 1.43 7.63
C VAL A 63 -0.12 0.64 8.50
N THR A 64 -0.37 -0.63 8.17
CA THR A 64 -1.27 -1.49 8.95
C THR A 64 -0.67 -1.92 10.30
N MET A 65 0.64 -1.72 10.51
CA MET A 65 1.35 -2.01 11.75
C MET A 65 1.37 -0.84 12.73
N LEU A 66 0.94 0.35 12.30
CA LEU A 66 0.84 1.53 13.16
C LEU A 66 -0.27 1.36 14.19
N ASP A 67 -0.17 2.09 15.28
CA ASP A 67 -1.20 2.09 16.33
C ASP A 67 -2.56 2.57 15.81
N ARG A 68 -3.62 1.99 16.35
CA ARG A 68 -4.98 2.42 16.03
C ARG A 68 -5.19 3.88 16.40
N GLY A 69 -5.63 4.67 15.43
CA GLY A 69 -5.81 6.12 15.59
C GLY A 69 -4.59 6.96 15.19
N HIS A 70 -3.53 6.33 14.67
CA HIS A 70 -2.42 7.07 14.07
C HIS A 70 -2.95 7.95 12.93
N TRP A 71 -2.46 9.21 12.86
CA TRP A 71 -2.96 10.21 11.91
C TRP A 71 -2.96 9.70 10.46
N LEU A 72 -1.91 8.98 10.03
CA LEU A 72 -1.80 8.45 8.68
C LEU A 72 -2.86 7.38 8.38
N GLN A 73 -3.13 6.47 9.33
CA GLN A 73 -4.21 5.50 9.15
C GLN A 73 -5.56 6.18 9.03
N THR A 74 -5.83 7.14 9.91
CA THR A 74 -7.09 7.90 9.89
C THR A 74 -7.27 8.64 8.58
N GLU A 75 -6.22 9.29 8.08
CA GLU A 75 -6.22 9.99 6.81
C GLU A 75 -6.55 9.06 5.63
N ILE A 76 -5.85 7.92 5.54
CA ILE A 76 -6.05 6.95 4.45
C ILE A 76 -7.46 6.33 4.53
N TYR A 77 -7.91 5.94 5.71
CA TYR A 77 -9.23 5.32 5.87
C TYR A 77 -10.36 6.31 5.59
N THR A 78 -10.22 7.57 5.99
CA THR A 78 -11.19 8.61 5.64
C THR A 78 -11.25 8.81 4.13
N ALA A 79 -10.11 8.92 3.47
CA ALA A 79 -10.07 9.03 2.01
C ALA A 79 -10.67 7.80 1.30
N ALA A 80 -10.47 6.60 1.85
CA ALA A 80 -11.07 5.36 1.32
C ALA A 80 -12.60 5.35 1.51
N LEU A 81 -13.10 5.83 2.64
CA LEU A 81 -14.54 5.97 2.88
C LEU A 81 -15.16 6.99 1.92
N ASP A 82 -14.57 8.17 1.79
CA ASP A 82 -15.03 9.21 0.86
C ASP A 82 -15.07 8.71 -0.60
N PHE A 83 -14.12 7.87 -0.96
CA PHE A 83 -14.13 7.23 -2.28
C PHE A 83 -15.25 6.20 -2.40
N SER A 84 -15.46 5.39 -1.37
CA SER A 84 -16.51 4.35 -1.36
C SER A 84 -17.91 4.92 -1.46
N GLU A 85 -18.17 6.07 -0.84
CA GLU A 85 -19.47 6.74 -0.89
C GLU A 85 -19.85 7.22 -2.29
N LYS A 86 -18.86 7.52 -3.13
CA LYS A 86 -19.06 8.00 -4.51
C LYS A 86 -19.33 6.86 -5.50
N ILE A 87 -19.07 5.61 -5.12
CA ILE A 87 -19.14 4.46 -6.01
C ILE A 87 -20.25 3.52 -5.54
N SER A 88 -21.27 3.40 -6.36
CA SER A 88 -22.36 2.44 -6.11
C SER A 88 -22.38 1.30 -7.12
N ARG A 89 -21.94 1.55 -8.33
CA ARG A 89 -21.95 0.59 -9.44
C ARG A 89 -20.59 0.51 -10.11
N MET A 90 -20.35 -0.56 -10.80
CA MET A 90 -19.09 -0.77 -11.54
C MET A 90 -18.81 0.32 -12.58
N LYS A 91 -19.84 0.95 -13.14
CA LYS A 91 -19.70 2.09 -14.08
C LYS A 91 -19.21 3.38 -13.42
N ASP A 92 -19.44 3.54 -12.12
CA ASP A 92 -19.06 4.72 -11.36
C ASP A 92 -17.55 4.69 -11.03
N VAL A 93 -16.92 3.52 -11.21
CA VAL A 93 -15.48 3.33 -10.99
C VAL A 93 -14.70 4.10 -12.05
N PRO A 94 -13.73 4.96 -11.67
CA PRO A 94 -12.91 5.68 -12.62
C PRO A 94 -12.18 4.73 -13.58
N ALA A 95 -11.95 5.18 -14.83
CA ALA A 95 -11.25 4.36 -15.82
C ALA A 95 -9.87 3.90 -15.27
N GLN A 96 -9.43 2.72 -15.70
CA GLN A 96 -8.10 2.19 -15.37
C GLN A 96 -7.04 3.25 -15.67
N ASN A 97 -6.15 3.49 -14.72
CA ASN A 97 -5.10 4.52 -14.74
C ASN A 97 -5.55 5.98 -14.53
N SER A 98 -6.80 6.27 -14.17
CA SER A 98 -7.11 7.60 -13.67
C SER A 98 -6.40 7.80 -12.32
N ALA A 99 -5.44 8.72 -12.31
CA ALA A 99 -4.81 9.17 -11.09
C ALA A 99 -5.86 9.88 -10.23
N GLY A 100 -5.98 9.48 -8.95
CA GLY A 100 -6.81 10.23 -8.01
C GLY A 100 -8.02 9.48 -7.43
N ALA A 101 -8.02 8.15 -7.40
CA ALA A 101 -9.04 7.40 -6.67
C ALA A 101 -9.06 7.80 -5.17
N LEU A 102 -7.91 7.93 -4.53
CA LEU A 102 -7.77 8.52 -3.21
C LEU A 102 -7.02 9.84 -3.31
N ALA A 103 -7.67 10.92 -2.92
CA ALA A 103 -7.04 12.23 -2.75
C ALA A 103 -6.71 12.43 -1.28
N SER A 104 -5.41 12.42 -0.94
CA SER A 104 -4.91 12.66 0.42
C SER A 104 -3.52 13.26 0.32
N ASP A 105 -3.15 14.07 1.31
CA ASP A 105 -1.86 14.76 1.34
C ASP A 105 -0.68 13.77 1.42
N SER A 106 -0.88 12.62 2.02
CA SER A 106 0.13 11.56 2.17
C SER A 106 0.22 10.61 0.98
N VAL A 107 -0.76 10.62 0.07
CA VAL A 107 -0.82 9.76 -1.10
C VAL A 107 -0.10 10.44 -2.27
N GLU A 108 0.86 9.75 -2.87
CA GLU A 108 1.51 10.19 -4.12
C GLU A 108 0.62 9.84 -5.31
N ARG A 109 0.12 8.60 -5.33
CA ARG A 109 -0.71 8.09 -6.41
C ARG A 109 -1.63 6.98 -5.91
N SER A 110 -2.84 6.96 -6.42
CA SER A 110 -3.75 5.82 -6.32
C SER A 110 -4.12 5.37 -7.73
N THR A 111 -4.04 4.07 -7.97
CA THR A 111 -4.34 3.48 -9.29
C THR A 111 -5.27 2.29 -9.15
N LEU A 112 -6.20 2.17 -10.09
CA LEU A 112 -7.03 0.99 -10.21
C LEU A 112 -6.17 -0.16 -10.73
N SER A 113 -5.88 -1.16 -9.90
CA SER A 113 -5.04 -2.30 -10.24
C SER A 113 -5.81 -3.49 -10.80
N GLY A 114 -7.12 -3.55 -10.57
CA GLY A 114 -7.98 -4.60 -11.09
C GLY A 114 -9.46 -4.33 -10.85
N MET A 115 -10.28 -4.92 -11.72
CA MET A 115 -11.73 -4.89 -11.62
C MET A 115 -12.27 -6.26 -12.03
N ASP A 116 -13.02 -6.89 -11.15
CA ASP A 116 -13.75 -8.12 -11.42
C ASP A 116 -15.24 -7.80 -11.53
N LEU A 117 -15.71 -7.74 -12.78
CA LEU A 117 -17.10 -7.41 -13.09
C LEU A 117 -18.06 -8.55 -12.66
N SER A 118 -17.59 -9.77 -12.59
CA SER A 118 -18.43 -10.93 -12.25
C SER A 118 -18.72 -10.99 -10.76
N GLU A 119 -17.72 -10.63 -9.95
CA GLU A 119 -17.82 -10.64 -8.49
C GLU A 119 -18.15 -9.28 -7.88
N GLY A 120 -18.04 -8.22 -8.67
CA GLY A 120 -18.24 -6.84 -8.20
C GLY A 120 -17.09 -6.33 -7.33
N ILE A 121 -15.86 -6.80 -7.56
CA ILE A 121 -14.67 -6.45 -6.78
C ILE A 121 -13.84 -5.42 -7.54
N VAL A 122 -13.44 -4.37 -6.85
CA VAL A 122 -12.54 -3.34 -7.38
C VAL A 122 -11.30 -3.25 -6.52
N ARG A 123 -10.11 -3.36 -7.13
CA ARG A 123 -8.83 -3.26 -6.44
C ARG A 123 -8.14 -1.95 -6.76
N VAL A 124 -7.78 -1.23 -5.72
CA VAL A 124 -7.08 0.06 -5.79
C VAL A 124 -5.73 -0.07 -5.10
N THR A 125 -4.65 0.21 -5.82
CA THR A 125 -3.31 0.27 -5.23
C THR A 125 -2.99 1.70 -4.83
N VAL A 126 -2.57 1.89 -3.59
CA VAL A 126 -2.23 3.19 -3.00
C VAL A 126 -0.72 3.27 -2.83
N LEU A 127 -0.10 4.27 -3.45
CA LEU A 127 1.30 4.60 -3.29
C LEU A 127 1.43 5.86 -2.43
N LEU A 128 2.15 5.76 -1.33
CA LEU A 128 2.41 6.88 -0.44
C LEU A 128 3.67 7.64 -0.87
N LYS A 129 3.73 8.93 -0.55
CA LYS A 129 4.93 9.73 -0.75
C LYS A 129 6.10 9.17 0.07
N PRO A 130 7.32 9.11 -0.47
CA PRO A 130 8.48 8.53 0.22
C PRO A 130 8.81 9.21 1.56
N ASP A 131 8.62 10.53 1.64
CA ASP A 131 8.85 11.32 2.84
C ASP A 131 7.93 10.94 4.01
N VAL A 132 6.72 10.46 3.72
CA VAL A 132 5.75 10.03 4.75
C VAL A 132 6.31 8.86 5.57
N PHE A 133 6.98 7.92 4.93
CA PHE A 133 7.60 6.79 5.63
C PHE A 133 8.64 7.27 6.65
N TYR A 134 9.55 8.16 6.24
CA TYR A 134 10.60 8.68 7.13
C TYR A 134 10.04 9.55 8.24
N ARG A 135 8.99 10.34 7.95
CA ARG A 135 8.29 11.13 8.97
C ARG A 135 7.70 10.24 10.05
N VAL A 136 6.96 9.20 9.68
CA VAL A 136 6.38 8.24 10.63
C VAL A 136 7.48 7.50 11.39
N LEU A 137 8.56 7.10 10.72
CA LEU A 137 9.68 6.44 11.35
C LEU A 137 10.33 7.34 12.41
N SER A 138 10.51 8.63 12.11
CA SER A 138 11.05 9.61 13.06
C SER A 138 10.11 9.82 14.25
N GLU A 139 8.81 9.89 14.02
CA GLU A 139 7.80 9.99 15.09
C GLU A 139 7.83 8.78 16.02
N GLN A 140 7.91 7.58 15.48
CA GLN A 140 7.87 6.33 16.25
C GLN A 140 9.18 6.07 17.02
N THR A 141 10.31 6.50 16.47
CA THR A 141 11.63 6.22 17.05
C THR A 141 12.21 7.38 17.86
N GLY A 142 11.71 8.59 17.67
CA GLY A 142 12.29 9.82 18.22
C GLY A 142 13.63 10.21 17.57
N LEU A 143 14.02 9.57 16.47
CA LEU A 143 15.27 9.83 15.75
C LEU A 143 14.99 10.73 14.55
N ALA A 144 15.89 11.66 14.26
CA ALA A 144 15.79 12.53 13.09
C ALA A 144 16.23 11.79 11.82
N ILE A 145 15.28 11.14 11.14
CA ILE A 145 15.51 10.34 9.94
C ILE A 145 14.71 10.98 8.79
N GLY A 146 15.39 11.62 7.84
CA GLY A 146 14.72 12.27 6.71
C GLY A 146 14.75 11.49 5.40
N ASP A 147 15.72 10.59 5.26
CA ASP A 147 15.99 9.83 4.04
C ASP A 147 16.73 8.52 4.32
N GLU A 148 17.04 7.77 3.27
CA GLU A 148 17.82 6.53 3.36
C GLU A 148 19.23 6.74 3.90
N ALA A 149 19.86 7.88 3.58
CA ALA A 149 21.20 8.19 4.03
C ALA A 149 21.25 8.42 5.55
N GLY A 150 20.22 9.04 6.12
CA GLY A 150 20.06 9.20 7.56
C GLY A 150 19.67 7.90 8.28
N LEU A 151 18.93 7.01 7.63
CA LEU A 151 18.47 5.75 8.22
C LEU A 151 19.63 4.78 8.48
N MET A 152 20.59 4.65 7.57
CA MET A 152 21.68 3.67 7.69
C MET A 152 22.58 3.89 8.91
N PRO A 153 23.07 5.11 9.22
CA PRO A 153 23.81 5.37 10.45
C PRO A 153 23.02 5.03 11.71
N CYS A 154 21.73 5.39 11.75
CA CYS A 154 20.86 5.09 12.89
C CYS A 154 20.74 3.58 13.14
N ILE A 155 20.55 2.77 12.10
CA ILE A 155 20.49 1.31 12.22
C ILE A 155 21.81 0.74 12.73
N ILE A 156 22.95 1.25 12.25
CA ILE A 156 24.27 0.80 12.70
C ILE A 156 24.48 1.14 14.16
N GLU A 157 24.11 2.33 14.60
CA GLU A 157 24.21 2.77 16.00
C GLU A 157 23.32 1.94 16.92
N LEU A 158 22.05 1.75 16.55
CA LEU A 158 21.11 0.89 17.29
C LEU A 158 21.61 -0.55 17.39
N SER A 159 22.20 -1.08 16.30
CA SER A 159 22.78 -2.43 16.29
C SER A 159 23.99 -2.53 17.20
N ARG A 160 24.78 -1.46 17.35
CA ARG A 160 25.90 -1.39 18.29
C ARG A 160 25.37 -1.33 19.73
N ALA A 161 24.46 -0.40 20.01
CA ALA A 161 23.84 -0.23 21.32
C ALA A 161 23.18 -1.54 21.80
N ARG A 162 22.45 -2.22 20.93
CA ARG A 162 21.84 -3.52 21.22
C ARG A 162 22.88 -4.57 21.61
N ARG A 163 23.98 -4.68 20.87
CA ARG A 163 25.06 -5.62 21.20
C ARG A 163 25.71 -5.32 22.54
N GLU A 164 25.89 -4.06 22.89
CA GLU A 164 26.42 -3.68 24.20
C GLU A 164 25.41 -4.00 25.31
N TYR A 165 24.13 -3.72 25.10
CA TYR A 165 23.06 -4.06 26.03
C TYR A 165 22.96 -5.57 26.25
N GLU A 166 23.04 -6.39 25.20
CA GLU A 166 22.98 -7.85 25.32
C GLU A 166 24.10 -8.44 26.17
N LYS A 167 25.28 -7.79 26.23
CA LYS A 167 26.40 -8.22 27.10
C LYS A 167 26.10 -8.08 28.60
N ILE A 168 25.30 -7.06 28.94
CA ILE A 168 24.99 -6.75 30.34
C ILE A 168 23.58 -7.18 30.75
N ARG A 169 22.77 -7.61 29.80
CA ARG A 169 21.37 -7.96 30.01
C ARG A 169 21.18 -8.98 31.12
N SER A 170 21.95 -10.07 31.09
CA SER A 170 21.86 -11.13 32.10
C SER A 170 22.24 -10.63 33.50
N ALA A 171 23.19 -9.72 33.59
CA ALA A 171 23.56 -9.10 34.86
C ALA A 171 22.45 -8.14 35.35
N LEU A 172 21.80 -7.38 34.47
CA LEU A 172 20.67 -6.54 34.84
C LEU A 172 19.50 -7.38 35.37
N GLU A 173 19.14 -8.45 34.66
CA GLU A 173 18.09 -9.39 35.09
C GLU A 173 18.41 -10.01 36.48
N GLN A 174 19.69 -10.31 36.77
CA GLN A 174 20.11 -10.78 38.07
C GLN A 174 19.99 -9.69 39.15
N VAL A 175 20.36 -8.44 38.84
CA VAL A 175 20.20 -7.30 39.76
C VAL A 175 18.74 -7.09 40.12
N GLU A 176 17.84 -7.14 39.16
CA GLU A 176 16.40 -7.02 39.43
C GLU A 176 15.87 -8.15 40.31
N ALA A 177 16.36 -9.38 40.11
CA ALA A 177 15.89 -10.54 40.87
C ALA A 177 16.52 -10.69 42.27
N THR A 178 17.79 -10.33 42.45
CA THR A 178 18.58 -10.63 43.66
C THR A 178 19.27 -9.44 44.31
N GLY A 179 19.21 -8.27 43.68
CA GLY A 179 19.94 -7.06 44.09
C GLY A 179 21.42 -7.05 43.68
N TYR A 180 21.92 -8.12 43.07
CA TYR A 180 23.33 -8.24 42.64
C TYR A 180 23.42 -8.83 41.26
N GLY A 181 24.29 -8.28 40.37
CA GLY A 181 24.57 -8.79 39.04
C GLY A 181 26.07 -8.82 38.75
N ILE A 182 26.54 -9.83 38.04
CA ILE A 182 27.93 -9.98 37.64
C ILE A 182 28.07 -9.76 36.15
N VAL A 183 28.85 -8.76 35.77
CA VAL A 183 29.24 -8.53 34.36
C VAL A 183 30.64 -9.09 34.18
N MET A 184 30.77 -10.14 33.37
CA MET A 184 32.09 -10.65 32.99
C MET A 184 32.65 -9.80 31.87
N PRO A 185 33.87 -9.26 31.97
CA PRO A 185 34.53 -8.61 30.85
C PRO A 185 34.75 -9.65 29.71
N PRO A 186 34.71 -9.24 28.43
CA PRO A 186 35.02 -10.16 27.36
C PRO A 186 36.39 -10.78 27.61
N SER A 187 36.47 -12.12 27.55
CA SER A 187 37.71 -12.88 27.84
C SER A 187 38.81 -12.35 26.93
N MET A 188 39.69 -11.54 27.50
CA MET A 188 40.97 -11.25 26.87
C MET A 188 41.74 -12.56 26.82
N SER A 189 41.97 -13.06 25.59
CA SER A 189 42.91 -14.16 25.40
C SER A 189 44.28 -13.63 25.84
N PHE A 190 44.67 -14.00 27.05
CA PHE A 190 46.02 -13.77 27.51
C PHE A 190 46.96 -14.59 26.64
N ARG A 191 47.52 -13.98 25.63
CA ARG A 191 48.59 -14.51 24.82
C ARG A 191 49.84 -14.51 25.70
N SER A 192 50.06 -15.64 26.43
CA SER A 192 51.27 -15.87 27.19
C SER A 192 52.47 -15.76 26.25
N LYS A 193 53.22 -14.68 26.33
CA LYS A 193 54.54 -14.57 25.74
C LYS A 193 55.47 -15.49 26.46
N ASN A 194 55.65 -16.73 26.00
CA ASN A 194 56.66 -17.63 26.42
C ASN A 194 58.02 -17.02 26.12
N ARG A 195 58.66 -16.43 27.15
CA ARG A 195 60.03 -15.96 27.11
C ARG A 195 60.92 -17.21 27.14
N ARG A 196 61.37 -17.64 25.96
CA ARG A 196 62.47 -18.61 25.88
C ARG A 196 63.71 -17.96 26.46
N SER A 197 64.10 -18.36 27.66
CA SER A 197 65.42 -18.08 28.20
C SER A 197 66.42 -18.90 27.40
N SER A 198 67.22 -18.22 26.56
CA SER A 198 68.42 -18.81 25.98
C SER A 198 69.46 -18.98 27.07
N GLY A 199 69.55 -20.20 27.62
CA GLY A 199 70.70 -20.59 28.45
C GLY A 199 71.92 -20.65 27.57
N ARG A 200 72.86 -19.85 27.84
CA ARG A 200 74.23 -19.86 27.32
C ARG A 200 75.00 -20.79 28.23
N ALA A 201 75.36 -21.98 27.78
CA ALA A 201 76.34 -22.81 28.40
C ALA A 201 77.71 -22.48 27.82
N GLY A 202 78.69 -22.27 28.69
CA GLY A 202 80.07 -22.04 28.36
C GLY A 202 80.85 -23.28 27.97
#